data_677d9fc090f5fea7439dc9781e705907
#
_entry.id   677d9fc090f5fea7439dc9781e705907
#
_cell.length_a   1.000
_cell.length_b   1.000
_cell.length_c   1.000
_cell.angle_alpha   90.00
_cell.angle_beta   90.00
_cell.angle_gamma   90.00
#
_symmetry.space_group_name_H-M   'P 1'
#
loop_
_entity.id
_entity.type
_entity.pdbx_description
1 polymer ?
#
loop_
_entity_poly.entity_id
_entity_poly.type
_entity_poly.pdbx_seq_one_letter_code
_entity_poly.pdbx_strand_id
1 'polypeptide(L)'
;MPYIIEPFTNVNFKDALLRLRKAHRFLVSRAKATIIGSDFDESRWGSSVKRSPVKLNEGDVPPLIGKTEEKFSEVINIAATVERLMDGIEWFAAQPQNKGYSILECHPSTSDDTRGNDLVIIDRDDRIVIRCEVCDVVSSNADSNRKEKKDIRNLGCNEFVPQDGVTRYICTSLEFAAALASPKRKWGSKPYRYELIETRGSSSTCMLLIQSADNNKNGK
;
A
#
# COMPACT_ATOMS: atom_id res chain seq x y z
N MET A 1 -13.14 -1.60 -14.88
CA MET A 1 -13.35 -2.98 -14.37
C MET A 1 -13.63 -2.87 -12.88
N PRO A 2 -14.46 -3.73 -12.29
CA PRO A 2 -14.72 -3.70 -10.86
C PRO A 2 -13.43 -4.00 -10.08
N TYR A 3 -13.24 -3.35 -8.94
CA TYR A 3 -12.11 -3.59 -8.03
C TYR A 3 -12.30 -4.92 -7.28
N ILE A 4 -11.18 -5.55 -6.87
CA ILE A 4 -11.28 -6.69 -5.93
C ILE A 4 -11.81 -6.18 -4.59
N ILE A 5 -11.27 -5.05 -4.11
CA ILE A 5 -11.78 -4.33 -2.96
C ILE A 5 -12.16 -2.92 -3.44
N GLU A 6 -13.42 -2.56 -3.26
CA GLU A 6 -13.91 -1.24 -3.64
C GLU A 6 -13.25 -0.12 -2.82
N PRO A 7 -12.89 0.99 -3.46
CA PRO A 7 -12.43 2.18 -2.74
C PRO A 7 -13.51 2.72 -1.80
N PHE A 8 -13.09 3.38 -0.74
CA PHE A 8 -14.00 4.05 0.18
C PHE A 8 -13.45 5.40 0.64
N THR A 9 -14.35 6.27 1.08
CA THR A 9 -14.05 7.66 1.41
C THR A 9 -14.66 8.07 2.75
N ASN A 10 -14.15 9.17 3.32
CA ASN A 10 -14.73 9.88 4.48
C ASN A 10 -14.98 8.97 5.69
N VAL A 11 -13.94 8.28 6.14
CA VAL A 11 -14.01 7.36 7.29
C VAL A 11 -12.93 7.69 8.32
N ASN A 12 -13.21 7.43 9.59
CA ASN A 12 -12.17 7.46 10.62
C ASN A 12 -11.25 6.24 10.51
N PHE A 13 -10.07 6.30 11.14
CA PHE A 13 -9.08 5.24 11.11
C PHE A 13 -9.62 3.89 11.62
N LYS A 14 -10.44 3.89 12.68
CA LYS A 14 -11.00 2.67 13.27
C LYS A 14 -11.94 1.95 12.32
N ASP A 15 -12.83 2.68 11.65
CA ASP A 15 -13.78 2.11 10.70
C ASP A 15 -13.08 1.63 9.44
N ALA A 16 -12.07 2.35 8.95
CA ALA A 16 -11.23 1.92 7.84
C ALA A 16 -10.55 0.57 8.15
N LEU A 17 -9.89 0.48 9.31
CA LEU A 17 -9.25 -0.76 9.76
C LEU A 17 -10.24 -1.92 9.89
N LEU A 18 -11.45 -1.66 10.43
CA LEU A 18 -12.48 -2.70 10.52
C LEU A 18 -12.89 -3.24 9.15
N ARG A 19 -13.11 -2.34 8.18
CA ARG A 19 -13.46 -2.70 6.80
C ARG A 19 -12.35 -3.50 6.13
N LEU A 20 -11.12 -3.02 6.20
CA LEU A 20 -9.95 -3.67 5.61
C LEU A 20 -9.66 -5.04 6.23
N ARG A 21 -9.76 -5.18 7.56
CA ARG A 21 -9.60 -6.46 8.26
C ARG A 21 -10.61 -7.50 7.81
N LYS A 22 -11.87 -7.11 7.61
CA LYS A 22 -12.91 -8.01 7.08
C LYS A 22 -12.58 -8.46 5.67
N ALA A 23 -12.23 -7.54 4.79
CA ALA A 23 -11.86 -7.84 3.40
C ALA A 23 -10.61 -8.73 3.34
N HIS A 24 -9.55 -8.40 4.10
CA HIS A 24 -8.31 -9.19 4.16
C HIS A 24 -8.58 -10.63 4.61
N ARG A 25 -9.28 -10.83 5.73
CA ARG A 25 -9.61 -12.17 6.24
C ARG A 25 -10.39 -12.97 5.22
N PHE A 26 -11.33 -12.35 4.53
CA PHE A 26 -12.10 -12.98 3.47
C PHE A 26 -11.20 -13.43 2.32
N LEU A 27 -10.35 -12.56 1.76
CA LEU A 27 -9.43 -12.87 0.68
C LEU A 27 -8.49 -14.04 1.04
N VAL A 28 -7.90 -14.00 2.24
CA VAL A 28 -7.02 -15.07 2.74
C VAL A 28 -7.79 -16.40 2.89
N SER A 29 -9.02 -16.36 3.40
CA SER A 29 -9.86 -17.54 3.53
C SER A 29 -10.20 -18.16 2.16
N ARG A 30 -10.56 -17.33 1.17
CA ARG A 30 -10.88 -17.79 -0.19
C ARG A 30 -9.64 -18.36 -0.90
N ALA A 31 -8.49 -17.70 -0.75
CA ALA A 31 -7.22 -18.22 -1.28
C ALA A 31 -6.86 -19.58 -0.68
N LYS A 32 -6.99 -19.75 0.65
CA LYS A 32 -6.78 -21.04 1.32
C LYS A 32 -7.74 -22.12 0.80
N ALA A 33 -9.03 -21.80 0.66
CA ALA A 33 -10.01 -22.75 0.13
C ALA A 33 -9.68 -23.20 -1.30
N THR A 34 -9.16 -22.29 -2.13
CA THR A 34 -8.73 -22.61 -3.49
C THR A 34 -7.55 -23.58 -3.51
N ILE A 35 -6.57 -23.43 -2.61
CA ILE A 35 -5.44 -24.35 -2.51
C ILE A 35 -5.90 -25.73 -2.06
N ILE A 36 -6.74 -25.81 -1.01
CA ILE A 36 -7.18 -27.08 -0.43
C ILE A 36 -8.12 -27.84 -1.38
N GLY A 37 -8.97 -27.15 -2.13
CA GLY A 37 -9.96 -27.75 -3.01
C GLY A 37 -9.47 -28.10 -4.41
N SER A 38 -8.20 -27.91 -4.73
CA SER A 38 -7.67 -28.08 -6.07
C SER A 38 -6.73 -29.28 -6.17
N ASP A 39 -7.01 -30.20 -7.10
CA ASP A 39 -6.05 -31.22 -7.55
C ASP A 39 -5.00 -30.55 -8.44
N PHE A 40 -3.95 -30.03 -7.84
CA PHE A 40 -2.85 -29.46 -8.60
C PHE A 40 -1.89 -30.54 -9.07
N ASP A 41 -1.56 -30.54 -10.36
CA ASP A 41 -0.43 -31.32 -10.89
C ASP A 41 0.85 -30.85 -10.17
N GLU A 42 1.45 -31.75 -9.39
CA GLU A 42 2.66 -31.44 -8.61
C GLU A 42 3.82 -30.95 -9.48
N SER A 43 3.94 -31.44 -10.72
CA SER A 43 4.98 -31.01 -11.66
C SER A 43 4.82 -29.55 -12.14
N ARG A 44 3.61 -29.00 -12.06
CA ARG A 44 3.26 -27.64 -12.50
C ARG A 44 2.65 -26.80 -11.39
N TRP A 45 2.81 -27.24 -10.16
CA TRP A 45 2.13 -26.65 -9.00
C TRP A 45 2.20 -25.11 -8.98
N GLY A 46 3.40 -24.53 -9.08
CA GLY A 46 3.57 -23.09 -9.00
C GLY A 46 2.86 -22.28 -10.10
N SER A 47 2.86 -22.79 -11.36
CA SER A 47 2.20 -22.10 -12.48
C SER A 47 0.69 -22.34 -12.48
N SER A 48 0.25 -23.53 -12.08
CA SER A 48 -1.18 -23.88 -11.98
C SER A 48 -1.84 -23.08 -10.87
N VAL A 49 -1.24 -23.05 -9.67
CA VAL A 49 -1.77 -22.27 -8.53
C VAL A 49 -1.90 -20.78 -8.85
N LYS A 50 -0.85 -20.17 -9.44
CA LYS A 50 -0.89 -18.72 -9.75
C LYS A 50 -2.06 -18.31 -10.65
N ARG A 51 -2.50 -19.19 -11.52
CA ARG A 51 -3.56 -18.93 -12.51
C ARG A 51 -4.93 -19.42 -12.07
N SER A 52 -5.01 -20.19 -10.98
CA SER A 52 -6.26 -20.75 -10.50
C SER A 52 -7.26 -19.65 -10.16
N PRO A 53 -8.52 -19.80 -10.56
CA PRO A 53 -9.56 -18.84 -10.20
C PRO A 53 -9.92 -18.98 -8.72
N VAL A 54 -9.97 -17.85 -8.03
CA VAL A 54 -10.47 -17.74 -6.66
C VAL A 54 -11.88 -17.15 -6.72
N LYS A 55 -12.87 -17.92 -6.28
CA LYS A 55 -14.26 -17.45 -6.20
C LYS A 55 -14.43 -16.52 -5.01
N LEU A 56 -14.86 -15.29 -5.28
CA LEU A 56 -15.03 -14.21 -4.32
C LEU A 56 -16.51 -13.91 -4.02
N ASN A 57 -17.45 -14.70 -4.58
CA ASN A 57 -18.89 -14.58 -4.39
C ASN A 57 -19.49 -15.67 -3.50
N GLU A 58 -18.68 -16.42 -2.77
CA GLU A 58 -19.13 -17.52 -1.92
C GLU A 58 -18.86 -17.20 -0.44
N GLY A 59 -19.78 -17.63 0.43
CA GLY A 59 -19.74 -17.40 1.87
C GLY A 59 -20.21 -15.98 2.25
N ASP A 60 -19.78 -15.51 3.41
CA ASP A 60 -20.10 -14.17 3.93
C ASP A 60 -19.23 -13.09 3.25
N VAL A 61 -19.62 -12.70 2.06
CA VAL A 61 -18.88 -11.73 1.25
C VAL A 61 -18.96 -10.34 1.87
N PRO A 62 -17.82 -9.73 2.25
CA PRO A 62 -17.81 -8.37 2.77
C PRO A 62 -18.31 -7.35 1.73
N PRO A 63 -19.00 -6.27 2.14
CA PRO A 63 -19.53 -5.26 1.24
C PRO A 63 -18.49 -4.59 0.32
N LEU A 64 -17.22 -4.59 0.71
CA LEU A 64 -16.14 -4.02 -0.09
C LEU A 64 -15.64 -4.94 -1.21
N ILE A 65 -16.07 -6.20 -1.29
CA ILE A 65 -15.64 -7.10 -2.36
C ILE A 65 -16.46 -6.83 -3.61
N GLY A 66 -15.80 -6.27 -4.63
CA GLY A 66 -16.47 -5.84 -5.87
C GLY A 66 -16.41 -6.86 -7.01
N LYS A 67 -15.53 -7.88 -6.92
CA LYS A 67 -15.40 -8.95 -7.92
C LYS A 67 -15.99 -10.27 -7.45
N THR A 68 -16.47 -11.07 -8.40
CA THR A 68 -16.96 -12.42 -8.14
C THR A 68 -15.89 -13.49 -8.24
N GLU A 69 -14.82 -13.21 -9.00
CA GLU A 69 -13.70 -14.13 -9.24
C GLU A 69 -12.45 -13.36 -9.61
N GLU A 70 -11.28 -13.86 -9.23
CA GLU A 70 -9.97 -13.34 -9.66
C GLU A 70 -8.90 -14.45 -9.61
N LYS A 71 -7.77 -14.24 -10.29
CA LYS A 71 -6.62 -15.15 -10.23
C LYS A 71 -6.02 -15.20 -8.83
N PHE A 72 -5.58 -16.39 -8.43
CA PHE A 72 -4.97 -16.59 -7.12
C PHE A 72 -3.81 -15.63 -6.84
N SER A 73 -2.91 -15.41 -7.83
CA SER A 73 -1.80 -14.49 -7.66
C SER A 73 -2.24 -13.06 -7.35
N GLU A 74 -3.31 -12.58 -8.00
CA GLU A 74 -3.85 -11.25 -7.74
C GLU A 74 -4.50 -11.16 -6.36
N VAL A 75 -5.25 -12.19 -5.96
CA VAL A 75 -5.87 -12.23 -4.63
C VAL A 75 -4.79 -12.15 -3.53
N ILE A 76 -3.68 -12.87 -3.68
CA ILE A 76 -2.56 -12.83 -2.73
C ILE A 76 -1.87 -11.47 -2.75
N ASN A 77 -1.60 -10.90 -3.91
CA ASN A 77 -0.98 -9.57 -4.03
C ASN A 77 -1.84 -8.50 -3.36
N ILE A 78 -3.15 -8.52 -3.59
CA ILE A 78 -4.07 -7.57 -2.96
C ILE A 78 -4.16 -7.81 -1.45
N ALA A 79 -4.19 -9.07 -0.98
CA ALA A 79 -4.18 -9.35 0.45
C ALA A 79 -2.91 -8.77 1.13
N ALA A 80 -1.74 -8.94 0.52
CA ALA A 80 -0.49 -8.38 1.04
C ALA A 80 -0.49 -6.84 1.02
N THR A 81 -0.99 -6.22 -0.05
CA THR A 81 -1.14 -4.75 -0.12
C THR A 81 -2.06 -4.24 0.99
N VAL A 82 -3.19 -4.92 1.22
CA VAL A 82 -4.15 -4.54 2.28
C VAL A 82 -3.53 -4.68 3.67
N GLU A 83 -2.71 -5.71 3.92
CA GLU A 83 -1.99 -5.88 5.17
C GLU A 83 -1.07 -4.69 5.44
N ARG A 84 -0.24 -4.28 4.46
CA ARG A 84 0.63 -3.10 4.59
C ARG A 84 -0.15 -1.81 4.77
N LEU A 85 -1.27 -1.66 4.05
CA LEU A 85 -2.14 -0.50 4.18
C LEU A 85 -2.73 -0.40 5.60
N MET A 86 -3.15 -1.52 6.19
CA MET A 86 -3.62 -1.58 7.58
C MET A 86 -2.52 -1.16 8.56
N ASP A 87 -1.30 -1.69 8.40
CA ASP A 87 -0.14 -1.33 9.22
C ASP A 87 0.15 0.18 9.14
N GLY A 88 0.10 0.74 7.92
CA GLY A 88 0.27 2.18 7.71
C GLY A 88 -0.82 3.01 8.40
N ILE A 89 -2.08 2.60 8.29
CA ILE A 89 -3.21 3.28 8.95
C ILE A 89 -3.07 3.18 10.48
N GLU A 90 -2.69 2.03 11.02
CA GLU A 90 -2.45 1.86 12.46
C GLU A 90 -1.31 2.76 12.94
N TRP A 91 -0.22 2.85 12.16
CA TRP A 91 0.88 3.74 12.47
C TRP A 91 0.44 5.21 12.48
N PHE A 92 -0.32 5.68 11.46
CA PHE A 92 -0.84 7.04 11.42
C PHE A 92 -1.78 7.32 12.60
N ALA A 93 -2.68 6.38 12.92
CA ALA A 93 -3.61 6.51 14.04
C ALA A 93 -2.92 6.60 15.41
N ALA A 94 -1.74 6.00 15.55
CA ALA A 94 -0.95 6.03 16.77
C ALA A 94 -0.17 7.33 16.98
N GLN A 95 -0.04 8.18 15.95
CA GLN A 95 0.68 9.45 16.06
C GLN A 95 -0.15 10.49 16.82
N PRO A 96 0.35 11.08 17.92
CA PRO A 96 -0.41 12.05 18.72
C PRO A 96 -0.91 13.26 17.93
N GLN A 97 -0.11 13.74 16.96
CA GLN A 97 -0.44 14.88 16.10
C GLN A 97 -1.63 14.60 15.16
N ASN A 98 -1.92 13.33 14.87
CA ASN A 98 -2.99 12.92 13.98
C ASN A 98 -4.34 12.69 14.72
N LYS A 99 -4.40 13.05 16.00
CA LYS A 99 -5.64 12.93 16.77
C LYS A 99 -6.75 13.79 16.17
N GLY A 100 -7.81 13.15 15.70
CA GLY A 100 -8.95 13.80 15.05
C GLY A 100 -8.81 13.93 13.54
N TYR A 101 -7.77 13.34 12.94
CA TYR A 101 -7.66 13.17 11.49
C TYR A 101 -8.57 12.04 11.01
N SER A 102 -8.91 12.09 9.73
CA SER A 102 -9.73 11.06 9.06
C SER A 102 -9.18 10.73 7.68
N ILE A 103 -9.64 9.64 7.13
CA ILE A 103 -9.28 9.18 5.79
C ILE A 103 -10.27 9.80 4.81
N LEU A 104 -9.79 10.66 3.91
CA LEU A 104 -10.55 11.21 2.81
C LEU A 104 -10.78 10.14 1.74
N GLU A 105 -9.72 9.45 1.33
CA GLU A 105 -9.74 8.43 0.29
C GLU A 105 -8.88 7.23 0.68
N CYS A 106 -9.37 6.03 0.41
CA CYS A 106 -8.64 4.78 0.56
C CYS A 106 -8.89 3.88 -0.64
N HIS A 107 -7.83 3.49 -1.34
CA HIS A 107 -7.84 2.67 -2.56
C HIS A 107 -7.06 1.36 -2.35
N PRO A 108 -7.68 0.32 -1.73
CA PRO A 108 -6.96 -0.89 -1.31
C PRO A 108 -6.55 -1.81 -2.45
N SER A 109 -7.18 -1.68 -3.62
CA SER A 109 -6.87 -2.51 -4.77
C SER A 109 -7.08 -1.75 -6.07
N THR A 110 -6.03 -1.11 -6.54
CA THR A 110 -6.02 -0.45 -7.83
C THR A 110 -5.35 -1.36 -8.86
N SER A 111 -6.13 -1.95 -9.76
CA SER A 111 -5.58 -2.66 -10.91
C SER A 111 -5.10 -1.71 -12.02
N ASP A 112 -5.71 -0.54 -12.11
CA ASP A 112 -5.37 0.51 -13.08
C ASP A 112 -5.10 1.83 -12.36
N ASP A 113 -3.90 2.08 -12.18
CA ASP A 113 -3.18 3.07 -11.43
C ASP A 113 -3.27 4.51 -11.92
N THR A 114 -4.30 4.90 -12.51
CA THR A 114 -4.38 6.23 -13.12
C THR A 114 -5.04 7.29 -12.24
N ARG A 115 -5.49 6.93 -11.03
CA ARG A 115 -6.30 7.86 -10.22
C ARG A 115 -6.00 7.79 -8.74
N GLY A 116 -5.28 8.78 -8.24
CA GLY A 116 -5.17 9.06 -6.82
C GLY A 116 -4.09 8.27 -6.09
N ASN A 117 -3.96 8.56 -4.80
CA ASN A 117 -3.08 7.84 -3.89
C ASN A 117 -3.81 6.68 -3.22
N ASP A 118 -3.07 5.67 -2.76
CA ASP A 118 -3.65 4.54 -2.03
C ASP A 118 -4.31 4.99 -0.71
N LEU A 119 -3.79 6.06 -0.10
CA LEU A 119 -4.36 6.67 1.10
C LEU A 119 -4.18 8.19 1.11
N VAL A 120 -5.26 8.92 1.38
CA VAL A 120 -5.27 10.37 1.59
C VAL A 120 -5.89 10.66 2.95
N ILE A 121 -5.19 11.42 3.79
CA ILE A 121 -5.63 11.78 5.14
C ILE A 121 -5.83 13.28 5.23
N ILE A 122 -6.92 13.68 5.88
CA ILE A 122 -7.28 15.07 6.16
C ILE A 122 -7.25 15.37 7.66
N ASP A 123 -7.01 16.62 7.98
CA ASP A 123 -7.13 17.15 9.34
C ASP A 123 -8.59 17.49 9.71
N ARG A 124 -8.77 18.14 10.84
CA ARG A 124 -10.11 18.56 11.35
C ARG A 124 -10.75 19.70 10.54
N ASP A 125 -9.95 20.39 9.73
CA ASP A 125 -10.38 21.50 8.88
C ASP A 125 -10.56 21.04 7.41
N ASP A 126 -10.65 19.71 7.18
CA ASP A 126 -10.78 19.06 5.87
C ASP A 126 -9.62 19.36 4.90
N ARG A 127 -8.44 19.72 5.44
CA ARG A 127 -7.24 19.93 4.61
C ARG A 127 -6.49 18.64 4.45
N ILE A 128 -6.05 18.35 3.23
CA ILE A 128 -5.16 17.20 2.98
C ILE A 128 -3.82 17.47 3.68
N VAL A 129 -3.44 16.59 4.59
CA VAL A 129 -2.20 16.68 5.37
C VAL A 129 -1.23 15.53 5.08
N ILE A 130 -1.74 14.36 4.62
CA ILE A 130 -0.92 13.20 4.29
C ILE A 130 -1.40 12.58 2.99
N ARG A 131 -0.43 12.19 2.13
CA ARG A 131 -0.62 11.30 0.98
C ARG A 131 0.31 10.11 1.14
N CYS A 132 -0.19 8.91 0.90
CA CYS A 132 0.59 7.69 1.03
C CYS A 132 0.31 6.74 -0.14
N GLU A 133 1.38 6.16 -0.67
CA GLU A 133 1.33 5.02 -1.59
C GLU A 133 1.75 3.75 -0.85
N VAL A 134 1.18 2.62 -1.23
CA VAL A 134 1.52 1.31 -0.69
C VAL A 134 2.27 0.52 -1.75
N CYS A 135 3.51 0.18 -1.43
CA CYS A 135 4.38 -0.56 -2.33
C CYS A 135 4.68 -1.95 -1.75
N ASP A 136 3.92 -2.96 -2.16
CA ASP A 136 4.20 -4.33 -1.75
C ASP A 136 5.28 -4.98 -2.63
N VAL A 137 6.50 -4.51 -2.49
CA VAL A 137 7.66 -5.03 -3.20
C VAL A 137 8.65 -5.62 -2.20
N VAL A 138 9.05 -6.86 -2.43
CA VAL A 138 9.94 -7.60 -1.51
C VAL A 138 11.41 -7.47 -1.91
N SER A 139 11.72 -7.13 -3.16
CA SER A 139 13.10 -7.05 -3.63
C SER A 139 13.33 -5.90 -4.61
N SER A 140 14.55 -5.36 -4.65
CA SER A 140 14.95 -4.32 -5.60
C SER A 140 15.31 -4.95 -6.96
N ASN A 141 14.35 -5.08 -7.84
CA ASN A 141 14.54 -5.48 -9.24
C ASN A 141 14.02 -4.40 -10.21
N ALA A 142 14.03 -4.67 -11.51
CA ALA A 142 13.56 -3.73 -12.52
C ALA A 142 12.07 -3.34 -12.35
N ASP A 143 11.23 -4.29 -11.94
CA ASP A 143 9.80 -4.05 -11.72
C ASP A 143 9.56 -3.22 -10.47
N SER A 144 10.34 -3.45 -9.42
CA SER A 144 10.35 -2.63 -8.20
C SER A 144 10.71 -1.16 -8.51
N ASN A 145 11.70 -0.94 -9.38
CA ASN A 145 12.07 0.41 -9.81
C ASN A 145 10.96 1.11 -10.62
N ARG A 146 10.18 0.34 -11.40
CA ARG A 146 9.01 0.89 -12.11
C ARG A 146 7.90 1.26 -11.14
N LYS A 147 7.61 0.41 -10.16
CA LYS A 147 6.62 0.67 -9.12
C LYS A 147 7.01 1.92 -8.32
N GLU A 148 8.26 2.02 -7.83
CA GLU A 148 8.77 3.21 -7.14
C GLU A 148 8.54 4.50 -7.94
N LYS A 149 8.95 4.50 -9.22
CA LYS A 149 8.78 5.68 -10.08
C LYS A 149 7.32 6.09 -10.23
N LYS A 150 6.42 5.11 -10.28
CA LYS A 150 5.00 5.33 -10.38
C LYS A 150 4.44 5.93 -9.11
N ASP A 151 4.77 5.35 -7.94
CA ASP A 151 4.34 5.82 -6.63
C ASP A 151 4.83 7.26 -6.38
N ILE A 152 6.07 7.57 -6.74
CA ILE A 152 6.61 8.95 -6.69
C ILE A 152 5.83 9.90 -7.59
N ARG A 153 5.41 9.46 -8.78
CA ARG A 153 4.59 10.28 -9.68
C ARG A 153 3.21 10.53 -9.09
N ASN A 154 2.57 9.49 -8.55
CA ASN A 154 1.25 9.61 -7.89
C ASN A 154 1.30 10.58 -6.71
N LEU A 155 2.41 10.59 -5.97
CA LEU A 155 2.66 11.53 -4.87
C LEU A 155 3.02 12.95 -5.34
N GLY A 156 3.18 13.15 -6.66
CA GLY A 156 3.54 14.46 -7.24
C GLY A 156 5.00 14.86 -7.02
N CYS A 157 5.91 13.91 -6.78
CA CYS A 157 7.30 14.18 -6.38
C CYS A 157 8.34 13.90 -7.48
N ASN A 158 7.97 13.66 -8.73
CA ASN A 158 8.93 13.29 -9.78
C ASN A 158 9.84 14.43 -10.25
N GLU A 159 9.39 15.68 -10.22
CA GLU A 159 10.18 16.86 -10.62
C GLU A 159 10.71 17.64 -9.40
N PHE A 160 9.90 17.74 -8.36
CA PHE A 160 10.22 18.38 -7.10
C PHE A 160 9.33 17.81 -5.99
N VAL A 161 9.69 18.03 -4.73
CA VAL A 161 8.80 17.75 -3.60
C VAL A 161 8.00 19.00 -3.29
N PRO A 162 6.67 18.98 -3.48
CA PRO A 162 5.84 20.17 -3.27
C PRO A 162 5.93 20.69 -1.83
N GLN A 163 6.01 22.00 -1.66
CA GLN A 163 6.02 22.71 -0.36
C GLN A 163 4.61 23.19 0.00
N ASP A 164 3.63 22.31 -0.11
CA ASP A 164 2.20 22.57 0.08
C ASP A 164 1.68 22.21 1.49
N GLY A 165 2.59 21.89 2.41
CA GLY A 165 2.24 21.45 3.76
C GLY A 165 1.77 19.98 3.85
N VAL A 166 1.69 19.28 2.73
CA VAL A 166 1.28 17.88 2.69
C VAL A 166 2.49 16.96 2.86
N THR A 167 2.44 16.10 3.87
CA THR A 167 3.47 15.07 4.09
C THR A 167 3.22 13.85 3.20
N ARG A 168 4.28 13.31 2.61
CA ARG A 168 4.19 12.21 1.63
C ARG A 168 4.96 11.01 2.10
N TYR A 169 4.31 9.84 2.04
CA TYR A 169 4.88 8.57 2.49
C TYR A 169 4.77 7.48 1.43
N ILE A 170 5.70 6.54 1.50
CA ILE A 170 5.55 5.20 0.91
C ILE A 170 5.53 4.19 2.06
N CYS A 171 4.46 3.40 2.13
CA CYS A 171 4.34 2.28 3.04
C CYS A 171 4.82 1.00 2.32
N THR A 172 5.84 0.32 2.85
CA THR A 172 6.46 -0.80 2.14
C THR A 172 7.14 -1.80 3.08
N SER A 173 7.74 -2.87 2.53
CA SER A 173 8.52 -3.83 3.32
C SER A 173 9.79 -3.21 3.88
N LEU A 174 10.23 -3.70 5.04
CA LEU A 174 11.51 -3.28 5.66
C LEU A 174 12.69 -3.45 4.70
N GLU A 175 12.74 -4.57 3.98
CA GLU A 175 13.84 -4.86 3.04
C GLU A 175 13.88 -3.85 1.90
N PHE A 176 12.73 -3.55 1.30
CA PHE A 176 12.66 -2.58 0.22
C PHE A 176 12.90 -1.16 0.73
N ALA A 177 12.38 -0.80 1.90
CA ALA A 177 12.62 0.47 2.55
C ALA A 177 14.11 0.69 2.83
N ALA A 178 14.82 -0.30 3.38
CA ALA A 178 16.25 -0.24 3.64
C ALA A 178 17.07 -0.09 2.34
N ALA A 179 16.66 -0.77 1.26
CA ALA A 179 17.28 -0.62 -0.05
C ALA A 179 17.08 0.79 -0.62
N LEU A 180 15.89 1.36 -0.49
CA LEU A 180 15.55 2.70 -0.95
C LEU A 180 16.26 3.80 -0.15
N ALA A 181 16.32 3.68 1.16
CA ALA A 181 16.96 4.65 2.05
C ALA A 181 18.50 4.49 2.15
N SER A 182 19.07 3.47 1.51
CA SER A 182 20.50 3.18 1.59
C SER A 182 21.37 4.35 1.14
N PRO A 183 22.38 4.76 1.94
CA PRO A 183 23.33 5.81 1.55
C PRO A 183 24.21 5.39 0.37
N LYS A 184 24.32 4.09 0.08
CA LYS A 184 25.04 3.55 -1.09
C LYS A 184 24.25 3.71 -2.39
N ARG A 185 22.97 4.03 -2.32
CA ARG A 185 22.16 4.24 -3.50
C ARG A 185 22.60 5.51 -4.23
N LYS A 186 22.94 5.38 -5.51
CA LYS A 186 23.22 6.53 -6.36
C LYS A 186 21.93 7.27 -6.67
N TRP A 187 21.68 8.36 -5.99
CA TRP A 187 20.45 9.17 -6.16
C TRP A 187 20.44 9.95 -7.48
N GLY A 188 21.63 10.22 -8.06
CA GLY A 188 21.74 11.04 -9.26
C GLY A 188 21.19 12.45 -9.04
N SER A 189 20.40 12.92 -10.01
CA SER A 189 19.72 14.23 -9.97
C SER A 189 18.27 14.15 -9.45
N LYS A 190 17.92 13.13 -8.66
CA LYS A 190 16.56 13.02 -8.13
C LYS A 190 16.26 14.16 -7.15
N PRO A 191 15.07 14.81 -7.28
CA PRO A 191 14.71 15.95 -6.44
C PRO A 191 14.28 15.57 -5.03
N TYR A 192 14.25 14.27 -4.70
CA TYR A 192 13.78 13.73 -3.44
C TYR A 192 14.75 12.72 -2.83
N ARG A 193 14.62 12.52 -1.53
CA ARG A 193 15.27 11.47 -0.74
C ARG A 193 14.23 10.78 0.13
N TYR A 194 14.60 9.60 0.63
CA TYR A 194 13.79 8.87 1.61
C TYR A 194 14.40 8.95 2.99
N GLU A 195 13.60 9.24 3.97
CA GLU A 195 13.88 9.02 5.37
C GLU A 195 13.12 7.79 5.85
N LEU A 196 13.85 6.79 6.34
CA LEU A 196 13.26 5.58 6.88
C LEU A 196 12.69 5.87 8.27
N ILE A 197 11.41 5.62 8.43
CA ILE A 197 10.72 5.66 9.73
C ILE A 197 10.32 4.25 10.09
N GLU A 198 10.98 3.70 11.12
CA GLU A 198 10.64 2.37 11.61
C GLU A 198 9.28 2.38 12.29
N THR A 199 8.39 1.48 11.87
CA THR A 199 7.13 1.23 12.58
C THR A 199 7.43 0.35 13.80
N ARG A 200 6.98 0.78 14.98
CA ARG A 200 7.12 -0.04 16.19
C ARG A 200 6.17 -1.23 16.12
N GLY A 201 6.69 -2.44 16.21
CA GLY A 201 5.89 -3.66 16.24
C GLY A 201 6.55 -4.83 15.52
N SER A 202 5.89 -5.99 15.51
CA SER A 202 6.29 -7.21 14.79
C SER A 202 6.03 -7.14 13.28
N SER A 203 5.60 -6.00 12.77
CA SER A 203 5.28 -5.78 11.36
C SER A 203 6.54 -5.67 10.52
N SER A 204 6.56 -6.39 9.40
CA SER A 204 7.59 -6.24 8.36
C SER A 204 7.41 -4.97 7.51
N THR A 205 6.53 -4.08 7.93
CA THR A 205 6.15 -2.85 7.22
C THR A 205 6.91 -1.65 7.75
N CYS A 206 7.37 -0.79 6.86
CA CYS A 206 8.04 0.46 7.16
C CYS A 206 7.42 1.63 6.41
N MET A 207 7.56 2.82 6.99
CA MET A 207 7.17 4.09 6.37
C MET A 207 8.42 4.79 5.86
N LEU A 208 8.41 5.20 4.61
CA LEU A 208 9.41 6.06 4.00
C LEU A 208 8.84 7.46 3.85
N LEU A 209 9.35 8.41 4.58
CA LEU A 209 9.05 9.83 4.38
C LEU A 209 9.82 10.34 3.17
N ILE A 210 9.11 11.03 2.27
CA ILE A 210 9.71 11.68 1.11
C ILE A 210 10.08 13.11 1.48
N GLN A 211 11.35 13.43 1.35
CA GLN A 211 11.90 14.75 1.63
C GLN A 211 12.52 15.35 0.36
N SER A 212 12.57 16.70 0.29
CA SER A 212 13.33 17.38 -0.74
C SER A 212 14.83 17.09 -0.60
N ALA A 213 15.50 16.85 -1.73
CA ALA A 213 16.95 16.66 -1.76
C ALA A 213 17.73 17.92 -1.36
N ASP A 214 17.12 19.10 -1.50
CA ASP A 214 17.79 20.40 -1.24
C ASP A 214 17.88 20.79 0.23
N ASN A 215 17.11 20.15 1.12
CA ASN A 215 17.07 20.48 2.54
C ASN A 215 18.38 20.12 3.31
N ASN A 216 19.36 19.50 2.67
CA ASN A 216 20.62 19.07 3.31
C ASN A 216 21.82 20.02 3.08
N LYS A 217 21.63 21.19 2.44
CA LYS A 217 22.72 22.16 2.23
C LYS A 217 22.95 23.11 3.42
N ASN A 218 22.07 23.13 4.42
CA ASN A 218 22.14 24.05 5.57
C ASN A 218 22.69 23.40 6.86
N GLY A 219 23.30 22.23 6.77
CA GLY A 219 23.87 21.52 7.92
C GLY A 219 25.38 21.28 7.77
N LYS A 220 26.16 22.35 7.57
CA LYS A 220 27.61 22.35 7.78
C LYS A 220 28.00 23.62 8.54
#